data_49f8e2da110f556945a0499dedcc6629
#
_entry.id   49f8e2da110f556945a0499dedcc6629
#
_cell.length_a   1.000
_cell.length_b   1.000
_cell.length_c   1.000
_cell.angle_alpha   90.00
_cell.angle_beta   90.00
_cell.angle_gamma   90.00
#
_symmetry.space_group_name_H-M   'P 1'
#
loop_
_entity.id
_entity.type
_entity.pdbx_description
1 polymer ?
#
loop_
_entity_poly.entity_id
_entity_poly.type
_entity_poly.pdbx_seq_one_letter_code
_entity_poly.pdbx_strand_id
1 'polypeptide(L)'
;MTLEEKNAEELRVTEKAIEMLRTVYDPEIPVNVYDLGLIYKIDYDVDEKTLHVDMTLTAPSCPAADFILEDVRQKLVSIKGPEKVDLRLVFEPVWDQSMMSEEAKLELGFL
;
A
#
# COMPACT_ATOMS: atom_id res chain seq x y z
N MET A 1 24.67 0.77 11.53
CA MET A 1 24.38 1.42 10.25
C MET A 1 24.60 2.92 10.33
N THR A 2 25.21 3.50 9.31
CA THR A 2 25.27 4.95 9.16
C THR A 2 23.92 5.50 8.78
N LEU A 3 23.75 6.82 8.86
CA LEU A 3 22.52 7.47 8.42
C LEU A 3 22.25 7.23 6.93
N GLU A 4 23.30 7.28 6.12
CA GLU A 4 23.20 7.03 4.67
C GLU A 4 22.73 5.60 4.41
N GLU A 5 23.26 4.63 5.13
CA GLU A 5 22.86 3.22 5.00
C GLU A 5 21.40 3.03 5.43
N LYS A 6 20.97 3.69 6.51
CA LYS A 6 19.58 3.63 6.97
C LYS A 6 18.64 4.23 5.94
N ASN A 7 19.00 5.38 5.36
CA ASN A 7 18.18 6.03 4.33
C ASN A 7 18.07 5.15 3.07
N ALA A 8 19.17 4.50 2.67
CA ALA A 8 19.16 3.60 1.53
C ALA A 8 18.28 2.38 1.78
N GLU A 9 18.33 1.80 2.98
CA GLU A 9 17.50 0.66 3.35
C GLU A 9 16.03 1.03 3.43
N GLU A 10 15.72 2.18 4.01
CA GLU A 10 14.35 2.69 4.04
C GLU A 10 13.78 2.85 2.62
N LEU A 11 14.55 3.46 1.73
CA LEU A 11 14.14 3.65 0.34
C LEU A 11 13.93 2.32 -0.36
N ARG A 12 14.85 1.37 -0.18
CA ARG A 12 14.76 0.05 -0.78
C ARG A 12 13.47 -0.66 -0.38
N VAL A 13 13.17 -0.65 0.92
CA VAL A 13 11.98 -1.32 1.45
C VAL A 13 10.70 -0.62 0.98
N THR A 14 10.67 0.71 1.02
CA THR A 14 9.47 1.46 0.59
C THR A 14 9.21 1.30 -0.91
N GLU A 15 10.25 1.30 -1.73
CA GLU A 15 10.08 1.05 -3.17
C GLU A 15 9.60 -0.37 -3.44
N LYS A 16 10.13 -1.34 -2.70
CA LYS A 16 9.69 -2.74 -2.82
C LYS A 16 8.24 -2.89 -2.38
N ALA A 17 7.84 -2.18 -1.33
CA ALA A 17 6.45 -2.18 -0.88
C ALA A 17 5.51 -1.66 -1.98
N ILE A 18 5.87 -0.56 -2.64
CA ILE A 18 5.09 -0.02 -3.76
C ILE A 18 4.98 -1.05 -4.88
N GLU A 19 6.09 -1.68 -5.24
CA GLU A 19 6.11 -2.72 -6.27
C GLU A 19 5.16 -3.87 -5.94
N MET A 20 5.21 -4.34 -4.70
CA MET A 20 4.33 -5.43 -4.24
C MET A 20 2.87 -5.01 -4.20
N LEU A 21 2.58 -3.80 -3.75
CA LEU A 21 1.20 -3.29 -3.68
C LEU A 21 0.57 -3.12 -5.07
N ARG A 22 1.37 -2.87 -6.09
CA ARG A 22 0.89 -2.82 -7.47
C ARG A 22 0.49 -4.19 -8.02
N THR A 23 0.75 -5.27 -7.29
CA THR A 23 0.30 -6.61 -7.66
C THR A 23 -1.01 -7.03 -6.98
N VAL A 24 -1.53 -6.20 -6.07
CA VAL A 24 -2.78 -6.47 -5.36
C VAL A 24 -3.91 -5.71 -6.05
N TYR A 25 -4.92 -6.44 -6.50
CA TYR A 25 -6.04 -5.86 -7.24
C TYR A 25 -7.31 -5.92 -6.41
N ASP A 26 -8.13 -4.87 -6.51
CA ASP A 26 -9.49 -4.90 -6.02
C ASP A 26 -10.28 -5.88 -6.90
N PRO A 27 -11.04 -6.81 -6.31
CA PRO A 27 -11.76 -7.81 -7.12
C PRO A 27 -12.88 -7.23 -7.98
N GLU A 28 -13.35 -6.05 -7.66
CA GLU A 28 -14.45 -5.40 -8.39
C GLU A 28 -13.96 -4.35 -9.39
N ILE A 29 -12.75 -3.83 -9.20
CA ILE A 29 -12.19 -2.77 -10.03
C ILE A 29 -10.87 -3.27 -10.61
N PRO A 30 -10.68 -3.31 -11.94
CA PRO A 30 -9.49 -3.90 -12.57
C PRO A 30 -8.25 -3.00 -12.47
N VAL A 31 -7.97 -2.45 -11.31
CA VAL A 31 -6.82 -1.60 -11.01
C VAL A 31 -6.24 -2.00 -9.67
N ASN A 32 -4.92 -1.96 -9.56
CA ASN A 32 -4.26 -2.31 -8.31
C ASN A 32 -4.51 -1.27 -7.21
N VAL A 33 -4.35 -1.70 -5.96
CA VAL A 33 -4.68 -0.87 -4.80
C VAL A 33 -3.81 0.38 -4.69
N TYR A 34 -2.57 0.32 -5.18
CA TYR A 34 -1.68 1.48 -5.13
C TYR A 34 -2.16 2.58 -6.08
N ASP A 35 -2.43 2.23 -7.34
CA ASP A 35 -2.88 3.20 -8.34
C ASP A 35 -4.31 3.68 -8.08
N LEU A 36 -5.14 2.89 -7.38
CA LEU A 36 -6.44 3.34 -6.90
C LEU A 36 -6.33 4.44 -5.85
N GLY A 37 -5.16 4.64 -5.26
CA GLY A 37 -5.00 5.64 -4.20
C GLY A 37 -5.44 5.15 -2.84
N LEU A 38 -5.49 3.84 -2.62
CA LEU A 38 -5.90 3.26 -1.34
C LEU A 38 -4.79 3.24 -0.31
N ILE A 39 -3.54 3.48 -0.72
CA ILE A 39 -2.40 3.46 0.20
C ILE A 39 -2.07 4.88 0.59
N TYR A 40 -2.28 5.20 1.87
CA TYR A 40 -2.10 6.56 2.38
C TYR A 40 -0.73 6.81 2.98
N LYS A 41 -0.07 5.76 3.45
CA LYS A 41 1.24 5.92 4.09
C LYS A 41 2.03 4.64 3.92
N ILE A 42 3.30 4.79 3.58
CA ILE A 42 4.30 3.71 3.62
C ILE A 42 5.51 4.27 4.34
N ASP A 43 5.85 3.68 5.48
CA ASP A 43 6.97 4.12 6.29
C ASP A 43 7.71 2.90 6.84
N TYR A 44 9.03 2.85 6.67
CA TYR A 44 9.84 1.77 7.21
C TYR A 44 10.77 2.31 8.30
N ASP A 45 10.58 1.81 9.51
CA ASP A 45 11.47 2.09 10.63
C ASP A 45 12.61 1.05 10.59
N VAL A 46 13.78 1.50 10.16
CA VAL A 46 14.95 0.63 10.00
C VAL A 46 15.44 0.07 11.34
N ASP A 47 15.37 0.87 12.39
CA ASP A 47 15.86 0.46 13.71
C ASP A 47 14.95 -0.60 14.33
N GLU A 48 13.64 -0.42 14.22
CA GLU A 48 12.66 -1.38 14.74
C GLU A 48 12.33 -2.47 13.73
N LYS A 49 12.84 -2.36 12.52
CA LYS A 49 12.54 -3.27 11.39
C LYS A 49 11.05 -3.49 11.19
N THR A 50 10.30 -2.40 11.31
CA THR A 50 8.85 -2.41 11.20
C THR A 50 8.41 -1.59 9.99
N LEU A 51 7.65 -2.23 9.12
CA LEU A 51 7.04 -1.56 7.97
C LEU A 51 5.62 -1.16 8.34
N HIS A 52 5.38 0.15 8.34
CA HIS A 52 4.07 0.73 8.63
C HIS A 52 3.38 1.09 7.33
N VAL A 53 2.17 0.59 7.13
CA VAL A 53 1.37 0.92 5.96
C VAL A 53 -0.04 1.27 6.42
N ASP A 54 -0.49 2.47 6.05
CA ASP A 54 -1.88 2.88 6.25
C ASP A 54 -2.60 2.78 4.92
N MET A 55 -3.72 2.09 4.90
CA MET A 55 -4.54 1.98 3.70
C MET A 55 -6.01 2.19 4.01
N THR A 56 -6.77 2.47 2.97
CA THR A 56 -8.22 2.62 3.06
C THR A 56 -8.91 1.71 2.05
N LEU A 57 -10.23 1.78 2.01
CA LEU A 57 -11.05 1.08 1.03
C LEU A 57 -11.92 2.10 0.32
N THR A 58 -12.45 1.74 -0.86
CA THR A 58 -13.35 2.60 -1.61
C THR A 58 -14.68 2.79 -0.91
N ALA A 59 -15.04 1.84 -0.04
CA ALA A 59 -16.24 1.92 0.78
C ALA A 59 -16.00 1.22 2.13
N PRO A 60 -16.53 1.76 3.26
CA PRO A 60 -16.30 1.17 4.58
C PRO A 60 -16.86 -0.25 4.74
N SER A 61 -17.88 -0.61 3.98
CA SER A 61 -18.54 -1.90 4.06
C SER A 61 -18.22 -2.82 2.88
N CYS A 62 -17.03 -2.67 2.30
CA CYS A 62 -16.61 -3.49 1.17
C CYS A 62 -16.58 -4.98 1.57
N PRO A 63 -17.35 -5.87 0.94
CA PRO A 63 -17.35 -7.29 1.30
C PRO A 63 -16.05 -8.00 0.97
N ALA A 64 -15.22 -7.42 0.12
CA ALA A 64 -13.92 -7.97 -0.24
C ALA A 64 -12.78 -7.45 0.64
N ALA A 65 -13.10 -6.64 1.68
CA ALA A 65 -12.10 -6.00 2.54
C ALA A 65 -11.10 -6.99 3.12
N ASP A 66 -11.57 -8.10 3.67
CA ASP A 66 -10.72 -9.09 4.30
C ASP A 66 -9.76 -9.73 3.30
N PHE A 67 -10.20 -9.99 2.08
CA PHE A 67 -9.35 -10.53 1.02
C PHE A 67 -8.25 -9.54 0.63
N ILE A 68 -8.63 -8.28 0.45
CA ILE A 68 -7.66 -7.25 0.07
C ILE A 68 -6.62 -7.06 1.16
N LEU A 69 -7.05 -6.95 2.41
CA LEU A 69 -6.16 -6.76 3.55
C LEU A 69 -5.20 -7.93 3.73
N GLU A 70 -5.71 -9.16 3.60
CA GLU A 70 -4.87 -10.35 3.73
C GLU A 70 -3.86 -10.46 2.58
N ASP A 71 -4.27 -10.17 1.36
CA ASP A 71 -3.37 -10.17 0.21
C ASP A 71 -2.27 -9.12 0.37
N VAL A 72 -2.65 -7.91 0.78
CA VAL A 72 -1.68 -6.84 1.07
C VAL A 72 -0.70 -7.29 2.16
N ARG A 73 -1.21 -7.83 3.24
CA ARG A 73 -0.35 -8.32 4.35
C ARG A 73 0.65 -9.35 3.86
N GLN A 74 0.20 -10.36 3.13
CA GLN A 74 1.08 -11.41 2.63
C GLN A 74 2.16 -10.88 1.71
N LYS A 75 1.80 -9.94 0.82
CA LYS A 75 2.77 -9.31 -0.07
C LYS A 75 3.83 -8.53 0.72
N LEU A 76 3.40 -7.76 1.70
CA LEU A 76 4.32 -6.95 2.51
C LEU A 76 5.23 -7.82 3.39
N VAL A 77 4.69 -8.88 3.96
CA VAL A 77 5.48 -9.82 4.80
C VAL A 77 6.56 -10.52 3.98
N SER A 78 6.36 -10.69 2.68
CA SER A 78 7.33 -11.35 1.81
C SER A 78 8.57 -10.50 1.52
N ILE A 79 8.55 -9.22 1.84
CA ILE A 79 9.68 -8.31 1.61
C ILE A 79 10.81 -8.63 2.58
N LYS A 80 12.04 -8.72 2.08
CA LYS A 80 13.20 -8.93 2.93
C LYS A 80 13.59 -7.63 3.62
N GLY A 81 13.88 -7.71 4.90
CA GLY A 81 14.27 -6.59 5.75
C GLY A 81 13.33 -6.39 6.91
N PRO A 82 12.06 -6.08 6.69
CA PRO A 82 11.10 -5.93 7.78
C PRO A 82 10.90 -7.23 8.55
N GLU A 83 10.93 -7.13 9.88
CA GLU A 83 10.57 -8.24 10.76
C GLU A 83 9.11 -8.16 11.16
N LYS A 84 8.52 -6.97 11.10
CA LYS A 84 7.12 -6.74 11.44
C LYS A 84 6.47 -5.89 10.36
N VAL A 85 5.20 -6.15 10.10
CA VAL A 85 4.36 -5.34 9.22
C VAL A 85 3.19 -4.85 10.07
N ASP A 86 3.09 -3.52 10.19
CA ASP A 86 1.97 -2.86 10.86
C ASP A 86 1.06 -2.28 9.78
N LEU A 87 0.06 -3.05 9.41
CA LEU A 87 -0.93 -2.66 8.40
C LEU A 87 -2.18 -2.14 9.10
N ARG A 88 -2.52 -0.87 8.86
CA ARG A 88 -3.67 -0.24 9.47
C ARG A 88 -4.69 0.18 8.42
N LEU A 89 -5.95 -0.15 8.68
CA LEU A 89 -7.08 0.31 7.87
C LEU A 89 -7.59 1.62 8.45
N VAL A 90 -7.57 2.67 7.63
CA VAL A 90 -7.99 4.00 8.05
C VAL A 90 -9.05 4.53 7.08
N PHE A 91 -9.95 5.39 7.58
CA PHE A 91 -11.02 5.98 6.79
C PHE A 91 -10.97 7.51 6.77
N GLU A 92 -9.88 8.07 7.25
CA GLU A 92 -9.63 9.51 7.19
C GLU A 92 -8.30 9.76 6.46
N PRO A 93 -8.26 10.57 5.42
CA PRO A 93 -9.42 11.16 4.75
C PRO A 93 -10.26 10.11 4.01
N VAL A 94 -11.53 10.43 3.74
CA VAL A 94 -12.40 9.56 2.94
C VAL A 94 -11.84 9.49 1.52
N TRP A 95 -11.76 8.27 0.98
CA TRP A 95 -11.28 8.06 -0.38
C TRP A 95 -12.23 8.64 -1.42
N ASP A 96 -11.69 9.25 -2.47
CA ASP A 96 -12.45 9.67 -3.65
C ASP A 96 -11.63 9.46 -4.92
N GLN A 97 -12.27 9.65 -6.06
CA GLN A 97 -11.65 9.38 -7.37
C GLN A 97 -10.44 10.26 -7.66
N SER A 98 -10.35 11.44 -7.07
CA SER A 98 -9.20 12.32 -7.28
C SER A 98 -7.90 11.75 -6.74
N MET A 99 -7.98 10.75 -5.87
CA MET A 99 -6.83 10.08 -5.27
C MET A 99 -6.20 9.03 -6.19
N MET A 100 -6.89 8.64 -7.25
CA MET A 100 -6.36 7.70 -8.23
C MET A 100 -5.17 8.29 -8.97
N SER A 101 -4.22 7.42 -9.37
CA SER A 101 -3.17 7.82 -10.31
C SER A 101 -3.78 8.15 -11.67
N GLU A 102 -3.03 8.87 -12.50
CA GLU A 102 -3.49 9.15 -13.88
C GLU A 102 -3.68 7.86 -14.67
N GLU A 103 -2.80 6.89 -14.45
CA GLU A 103 -2.91 5.58 -15.09
C GLU A 103 -4.21 4.88 -14.73
N ALA A 104 -4.60 4.91 -13.46
CA ALA A 104 -5.86 4.32 -13.02
C ALA A 104 -7.06 5.03 -13.62
N LYS A 105 -7.04 6.36 -13.65
CA LYS A 105 -8.12 7.16 -14.24
C LYS A 105 -8.28 6.86 -15.73
N LEU A 106 -7.16 6.72 -16.44
CA LEU A 106 -7.16 6.39 -17.85
C LEU A 106 -7.74 5.00 -18.09
N GLU A 107 -7.29 4.02 -17.29
CA GLU A 107 -7.75 2.63 -17.37
C GLU A 107 -9.26 2.51 -17.17
N LEU A 108 -9.79 3.32 -16.25
CA LEU A 108 -11.22 3.30 -15.90
C LEU A 108 -12.06 4.27 -16.71
N GLY A 109 -11.44 5.02 -17.64
CA GLY A 109 -12.16 5.93 -18.51
C GLY A 109 -12.52 7.28 -17.89
N PHE A 110 -11.81 7.72 -16.87
CA PHE A 110 -12.02 9.02 -16.21
C PHE A 110 -11.17 10.16 -16.79
N LEU A 111 -10.31 9.85 -17.73
CA LEU A 111 -9.52 10.84 -18.46
C LEU A 111 -9.87 10.85 -19.94
#